data_48bc07703efde95e31127ac69f7f7f49
#
_entry.id   48bc07703efde95e31127ac69f7f7f49
#
_cell.length_a   1.000
_cell.length_b   1.000
_cell.length_c   1.000
_cell.angle_alpha   90.00
_cell.angle_beta   90.00
_cell.angle_gamma   90.00
#
_symmetry.space_group_name_H-M   'P 1'
#
loop_
_entity.id
_entity.type
_entity.pdbx_description
1 polymer ?
#
loop_
_entity_poly.entity_id
_entity_poly.type
_entity_poly.pdbx_seq_one_letter_code
_entity_poly.pdbx_strand_id
1 'polypeptide(L)' 'MKECAYIQVNHHKEVPKAIADMQNLGWRLHTYQATEYGADVKHYLLFEKGD' A
#
# COMPACT_ATOMS: atom_id res chain seq x y z
N MET A 1 10.33 -8.68 15.95
CA MET A 1 8.94 -8.97 15.58
C MET A 1 8.59 -8.29 14.27
N LYS A 2 7.76 -8.93 13.48
CA LYS A 2 7.32 -8.36 12.21
C LYS A 2 6.19 -7.37 12.43
N GLU A 3 6.29 -6.22 11.81
CA GLU A 3 5.25 -5.21 11.87
C GLU A 3 4.55 -5.16 10.51
N CYS A 4 3.26 -4.84 10.54
CA CYS A 4 2.45 -4.70 9.33
C CYS A 4 1.73 -3.36 9.35
N ALA A 5 1.62 -2.75 8.19
CA ALA A 5 0.88 -1.51 8.01
C ALA A 5 -0.01 -1.62 6.78
N TYR A 6 -1.23 -1.13 6.91
CA TYR A 6 -2.20 -1.15 5.83
C TYR A 6 -2.50 0.27 5.39
N ILE A 7 -2.38 0.52 4.08
CA ILE A 7 -2.62 1.85 3.52
C ILE A 7 -3.69 1.76 2.44
N GLN A 8 -4.63 2.67 2.47
CA GLN A 8 -5.66 2.81 1.44
C GLN A 8 -5.33 4.02 0.58
N VAL A 9 -5.31 3.82 -0.73
CA VAL A 9 -5.08 4.89 -1.70
C VAL A 9 -6.26 4.93 -2.66
N ASN A 10 -6.81 6.12 -2.87
CA ASN A 10 -8.00 6.30 -3.70
C ASN A 10 -7.70 6.64 -5.16
N HIS A 11 -6.44 6.89 -5.48
CA HIS A 11 -6.05 7.31 -6.82
C HIS A 11 -4.85 6.51 -7.29
N HIS A 12 -4.97 5.93 -8.50
CA HIS A 12 -3.91 5.04 -9.00
C HIS A 12 -2.56 5.75 -9.16
N LYS A 13 -2.57 7.07 -9.41
CA LYS A 13 -1.33 7.83 -9.54
C LYS A 13 -0.56 7.97 -8.23
N GLU A 14 -1.25 7.80 -7.11
CA GLU A 14 -0.62 7.90 -5.80
C GLU A 14 -0.03 6.57 -5.32
N VAL A 15 -0.36 5.46 -5.99
CA VAL A 15 0.13 4.15 -5.58
C VAL A 15 1.65 4.06 -5.62
N PRO A 16 2.33 4.43 -6.74
CA PRO A 16 3.80 4.35 -6.76
C PRO A 16 4.45 5.27 -5.72
N LYS A 17 3.85 6.43 -5.47
CA LYS A 17 4.39 7.35 -4.47
C LYS A 17 4.27 6.77 -3.07
N ALA A 18 3.11 6.18 -2.75
CA ALA A 18 2.91 5.56 -1.45
C ALA A 18 3.90 4.41 -1.23
N ILE A 19 4.13 3.60 -2.27
CA ILE A 19 5.09 2.51 -2.18
C ILE A 19 6.50 3.05 -1.93
N ALA A 20 6.91 4.08 -2.69
CA ALA A 20 8.23 4.66 -2.54
C ALA A 20 8.43 5.28 -1.15
N ASP A 21 7.42 6.00 -0.64
CA ASP A 21 7.48 6.60 0.67
C ASP A 21 7.67 5.54 1.76
N MET A 22 6.93 4.44 1.67
CA MET A 22 7.04 3.36 2.65
C MET A 22 8.38 2.65 2.56
N GLN A 23 8.89 2.44 1.35
CA GLN A 23 10.20 1.82 1.15
C GLN A 23 11.31 2.66 1.75
N ASN A 24 11.19 4.00 1.65
CA ASN A 24 12.16 4.90 2.25
C ASN A 24 12.17 4.82 3.77
N LEU A 25 11.06 4.38 4.37
CA LEU A 25 10.95 4.18 5.81
C LEU A 25 11.32 2.75 6.24
N GLY A 26 11.75 1.93 5.31
CA GLY A 26 12.17 0.56 5.60
C GLY A 26 11.08 -0.47 5.50
N TRP A 27 9.92 -0.10 4.98
CA TRP A 27 8.80 -1.03 4.77
C TRP A 27 8.93 -1.73 3.42
N ARG A 28 8.41 -2.95 3.34
CA ARG A 28 8.34 -3.71 2.10
C ARG A 28 6.89 -3.97 1.74
N LEU A 29 6.58 -3.84 0.45
CA LEU A 29 5.24 -4.17 -0.03
C LEU A 29 5.05 -5.68 0.00
N HIS A 30 4.06 -6.13 0.78
CA HIS A 30 3.71 -7.54 0.88
C HIS A 30 2.60 -7.91 -0.09
N THR A 31 1.53 -7.11 -0.10
CA THR A 31 0.34 -7.42 -0.91
C THR A 31 -0.25 -6.14 -1.47
N TYR A 32 -0.69 -6.21 -2.71
CA TYR A 32 -1.45 -5.15 -3.36
C TYR A 32 -2.79 -5.70 -3.79
N GLN A 33 -3.85 -4.98 -3.45
CA GLN A 33 -5.20 -5.31 -3.89
C GLN A 33 -5.91 -4.07 -4.37
N ALA A 34 -6.70 -4.21 -5.42
CA ALA A 34 -7.55 -3.13 -5.91
C ALA A 34 -9.00 -3.62 -5.92
N THR A 35 -9.91 -2.77 -5.46
CA THR A 35 -11.34 -3.07 -5.50
C THR A 35 -12.06 -1.98 -6.29
N GLU A 36 -13.08 -2.36 -7.02
CA GLU A 36 -13.91 -1.44 -7.79
C GLU A 36 -15.35 -1.53 -7.31
N TYR A 37 -15.91 -0.37 -6.99
CA TYR A 37 -17.33 -0.26 -6.67
C TYR A 37 -17.90 0.90 -7.49
N GLY A 38 -18.56 0.57 -8.60
CA GLY A 38 -19.07 1.60 -9.48
C GLY A 38 -17.95 2.43 -10.08
N ALA A 39 -17.97 3.73 -9.86
CA ALA A 39 -16.96 4.65 -10.35
C ALA A 39 -15.76 4.79 -9.42
N ASP A 40 -15.85 4.23 -8.20
CA ASP A 40 -14.77 4.35 -7.21
C ASP A 40 -13.85 3.15 -7.25
N VAL A 41 -12.55 3.43 -7.39
CA VAL A 41 -11.52 2.41 -7.33
C VAL A 41 -10.67 2.69 -6.10
N LYS A 42 -10.52 1.68 -5.25
CA LYS A 42 -9.70 1.80 -4.05
C LYS A 42 -8.56 0.81 -4.11
N HIS A 43 -7.39 1.28 -3.76
CA HIS A 43 -6.17 0.46 -3.75
C HIS A 43 -5.76 0.22 -2.31
N TYR A 44 -5.50 -1.04 -1.97
CA TYR A 44 -5.07 -1.41 -0.64
C TYR A 44 -3.66 -1.97 -0.72
N LEU A 45 -2.78 -1.44 0.10
CA LEU A 45 -1.38 -1.84 0.14
C LEU A 45 -1.06 -2.36 1.53
N LEU A 46 -0.59 -3.59 1.61
CA LEU A 46 -0.11 -4.16 2.86
C LEU A 46 1.41 -4.17 2.85
N PHE A 47 1.98 -3.50 3.83
CA PHE A 47 3.43 -3.43 4.00
C PHE A 47 3.86 -4.22 5.22
N GLU A 48 5.10 -4.72 5.18
CA GLU A 48 5.68 -5.38 6.34
C GLU A 48 7.08 -4.84 6.61
N LYS A 49 7.48 -4.90 7.85
CA LYS A 49 8.78 -4.42 8.31
C LYS A 49 9.28 -5.30 9.45
N GLY A 50 10.58 -5.56 9.45
CA GLY A 50 11.21 -6.39 10.46
C GLY A 50 11.42 -7.81 9.99
N ASP A 51 11.73 -8.65 10.93
CA ASP A 51 12.06 -10.07 10.63
C ASP A 51 10.84 -10.91 10.37
#